data_6d8ffd0ceaffe547b152fc8d3302acca
#
_entry.id   6d8ffd0ceaffe547b152fc8d3302acca
#
_cell.length_a   1.000
_cell.length_b   1.000
_cell.length_c   1.000
_cell.angle_alpha   90.00
_cell.angle_beta   90.00
_cell.angle_gamma   90.00
#
_symmetry.space_group_name_H-M   'P 1'
#
loop_
_entity.id
_entity.type
_entity.pdbx_description
1 polymer ?
#
loop_
_entity_poly.entity_id
_entity_poly.type
_entity_poly.pdbx_seq_one_letter_code
_entity_poly.pdbx_strand_id
1 'polypeptide(L)'
;MTTSDAPPTAEPEPLDGDAVRKEPSGTEPVVHGARRAIVVEDEALIRMDVVEILREAGFDVVGEAGDGETAVRLAIELRPDVVVMDVKMPVMDGITAAERIGKERAAAVVLLTAFSQTELVERARDAGAMAYVIKPFTPADLLPAVEIAISRFSEIGALEAEVADLAERFETRKRVDRAKGLLMTKMGLNEPDAFRWIQKTSMDRRLTMREVADAVIEQVGGAS
;
A
#
# COMPACT_ATOMS: atom_id res chain seq x y z
N MET A 1 -12.09 -49.60 73.40
CA MET A 1 -13.35 -48.85 73.36
C MET A 1 -12.96 -47.38 73.08
N THR A 2 -12.87 -47.03 71.85
CA THR A 2 -12.79 -45.65 71.40
C THR A 2 -13.28 -45.55 69.97
N THR A 3 -14.48 -45.06 69.82
CA THR A 3 -15.16 -44.85 68.54
C THR A 3 -14.56 -43.68 67.85
N SER A 4 -14.02 -43.92 66.69
CA SER A 4 -13.55 -42.89 65.74
C SER A 4 -14.74 -42.39 64.97
N ASP A 5 -15.03 -41.09 65.16
CA ASP A 5 -16.06 -40.36 64.41
C ASP A 5 -15.36 -39.65 63.23
N ALA A 6 -15.65 -40.06 62.03
CA ALA A 6 -15.19 -39.46 60.81
C ALA A 6 -16.30 -38.57 60.25
N PRO A 7 -16.04 -37.32 59.81
CA PRO A 7 -17.05 -36.43 59.23
C PRO A 7 -17.42 -36.86 57.80
N PRO A 8 -18.65 -36.60 57.36
CA PRO A 8 -19.15 -36.99 56.04
C PRO A 8 -18.50 -36.20 54.93
N THR A 9 -18.11 -36.91 53.90
CA THR A 9 -17.63 -36.41 52.61
C THR A 9 -18.75 -35.65 51.91
N ALA A 10 -18.52 -34.38 51.68
CA ALA A 10 -19.38 -33.56 50.81
C ALA A 10 -19.14 -33.91 49.35
N GLU A 11 -20.18 -34.33 48.66
CA GLU A 11 -20.19 -34.49 47.20
C GLU A 11 -20.08 -33.10 46.55
N PRO A 12 -19.31 -32.94 45.46
CA PRO A 12 -19.31 -31.69 44.70
C PRO A 12 -20.58 -31.58 43.86
N GLU A 13 -21.27 -30.46 44.00
CA GLU A 13 -22.38 -30.07 43.10
C GLU A 13 -21.92 -29.96 41.66
N PRO A 14 -22.78 -30.31 40.67
CA PRO A 14 -22.47 -30.13 39.26
C PRO A 14 -22.51 -28.65 38.93
N LEU A 15 -21.42 -28.14 38.37
CA LEU A 15 -21.33 -26.80 37.79
C LEU A 15 -22.18 -26.77 36.51
N ASP A 16 -23.43 -26.32 36.62
CA ASP A 16 -24.23 -25.82 35.52
C ASP A 16 -23.64 -24.52 35.04
N GLY A 17 -23.36 -24.45 33.78
CA GLY A 17 -22.89 -23.19 33.20
C GLY A 17 -22.21 -23.36 31.85
N ASP A 18 -22.91 -24.02 30.93
CA ASP A 18 -22.60 -23.95 29.50
C ASP A 18 -22.82 -22.48 28.98
N ALA A 19 -21.92 -21.61 29.38
CA ALA A 19 -21.79 -20.28 28.75
C ALA A 19 -21.10 -20.48 27.42
N VAL A 20 -21.88 -20.88 26.41
CA VAL A 20 -21.54 -20.76 25.01
C VAL A 20 -21.14 -19.29 24.78
N ARG A 21 -19.84 -19.02 24.80
CA ARG A 21 -19.29 -17.76 24.26
C ARG A 21 -19.66 -17.71 22.79
N LYS A 22 -20.70 -16.95 22.48
CA LYS A 22 -20.99 -16.50 21.13
C LYS A 22 -19.76 -15.72 20.66
N GLU A 23 -18.93 -16.36 19.85
CA GLU A 23 -17.96 -15.67 19.04
C GLU A 23 -18.72 -14.63 18.20
N PRO A 24 -18.25 -13.39 18.06
CA PRO A 24 -18.83 -12.46 17.14
C PRO A 24 -18.49 -12.92 15.71
N SER A 25 -19.30 -13.83 15.18
CA SER A 25 -19.33 -14.12 13.75
C SER A 25 -20.04 -12.95 13.08
N GLY A 26 -19.27 -12.14 12.43
CA GLY A 26 -19.81 -11.03 11.66
C GLY A 26 -18.73 -10.04 11.30
N THR A 27 -17.64 -10.50 10.65
CA THR A 27 -16.94 -9.61 9.74
C THR A 27 -17.89 -9.46 8.55
N GLU A 28 -18.77 -8.45 8.62
CA GLU A 28 -19.45 -7.99 7.42
C GLU A 28 -18.37 -7.78 6.36
N PRO A 29 -18.51 -8.35 5.14
CA PRO A 29 -17.59 -8.05 4.07
C PRO A 29 -17.67 -6.53 3.87
N VAL A 30 -16.57 -5.84 4.14
CA VAL A 30 -16.40 -4.46 3.70
C VAL A 30 -16.66 -4.51 2.20
N VAL A 31 -17.80 -3.99 1.74
CA VAL A 31 -18.13 -3.87 0.33
C VAL A 31 -17.16 -2.84 -0.23
N HIS A 32 -15.94 -3.28 -0.54
CA HIS A 32 -15.08 -2.54 -1.42
C HIS A 32 -15.83 -2.46 -2.74
N GLY A 33 -16.07 -1.27 -3.25
CA GLY A 33 -16.61 -1.10 -4.59
C GLY A 33 -15.87 -2.03 -5.56
N ALA A 34 -16.54 -2.52 -6.59
CA ALA A 34 -15.95 -3.44 -7.57
C ALA A 34 -14.56 -2.95 -7.96
N ARG A 35 -13.54 -3.82 -7.89
CA ARG A 35 -12.17 -3.46 -8.27
C ARG A 35 -12.14 -3.07 -9.74
N ARG A 36 -11.42 -2.01 -10.04
CA ARG A 36 -11.39 -1.39 -11.37
C ARG A 36 -10.23 -1.92 -12.19
N ALA A 37 -10.50 -2.32 -13.41
CA ALA A 37 -9.51 -2.86 -14.33
C ALA A 37 -9.48 -2.11 -15.66
N ILE A 38 -8.29 -2.05 -16.28
CA ILE A 38 -8.12 -1.65 -17.68
C ILE A 38 -7.54 -2.84 -18.43
N VAL A 39 -8.06 -3.10 -19.65
CA VAL A 39 -7.58 -4.14 -20.55
C VAL A 39 -6.95 -3.51 -21.78
N VAL A 40 -5.72 -3.92 -22.09
CA VAL A 40 -4.93 -3.37 -23.19
C VAL A 40 -4.41 -4.49 -24.08
N GLU A 41 -4.93 -4.57 -25.29
CA GLU A 41 -4.64 -5.64 -26.25
C GLU A 41 -5.04 -5.15 -27.66
N ASP A 42 -4.15 -5.25 -28.62
CA ASP A 42 -4.44 -4.80 -29.99
C ASP A 42 -5.34 -5.78 -30.76
N GLU A 43 -5.29 -7.09 -30.43
CA GLU A 43 -6.19 -8.09 -30.99
C GLU A 43 -7.56 -8.05 -30.31
N ALA A 44 -8.59 -7.58 -31.04
CA ALA A 44 -9.93 -7.36 -30.49
C ALA A 44 -10.57 -8.60 -29.85
N LEU A 45 -10.34 -9.80 -30.42
CA LEU A 45 -10.90 -11.05 -29.87
C LEU A 45 -10.28 -11.39 -28.51
N ILE A 46 -8.95 -11.30 -28.40
CA ILE A 46 -8.24 -11.57 -27.13
C ILE A 46 -8.64 -10.52 -26.09
N ARG A 47 -8.75 -9.25 -26.48
CA ARG A 47 -9.21 -8.19 -25.59
C ARG A 47 -10.60 -8.47 -25.02
N MET A 48 -11.54 -8.92 -25.87
CA MET A 48 -12.89 -9.29 -25.45
C MET A 48 -12.87 -10.44 -24.44
N ASP A 49 -12.08 -11.48 -24.69
CA ASP A 49 -11.94 -12.63 -23.78
C ASP A 49 -11.41 -12.19 -22.40
N VAL A 50 -10.38 -11.34 -22.35
CA VAL A 50 -9.84 -10.80 -21.09
C VAL A 50 -10.88 -9.97 -20.35
N VAL A 51 -11.62 -9.12 -21.07
CA VAL A 51 -12.69 -8.29 -20.49
C VAL A 51 -13.79 -9.17 -19.89
N GLU A 52 -14.21 -10.23 -20.60
CA GLU A 52 -15.21 -11.17 -20.10
C GLU A 52 -14.73 -11.89 -18.83
N ILE A 53 -13.52 -12.45 -18.83
CA ILE A 53 -12.92 -13.11 -17.68
C ILE A 53 -12.91 -12.18 -16.44
N LEU A 54 -12.48 -10.93 -16.61
CA LEU A 54 -12.41 -9.99 -15.51
C LEU A 54 -13.80 -9.58 -15.00
N ARG A 55 -14.77 -9.36 -15.89
CA ARG A 55 -16.15 -9.04 -15.50
C ARG A 55 -16.83 -10.20 -14.78
N GLU A 56 -16.64 -11.42 -15.23
CA GLU A 56 -17.14 -12.61 -14.54
C GLU A 56 -16.52 -12.80 -13.15
N ALA A 57 -15.27 -12.36 -12.97
CA ALA A 57 -14.58 -12.34 -11.67
C ALA A 57 -14.98 -11.14 -10.79
N GLY A 58 -15.91 -10.28 -11.24
CA GLY A 58 -16.43 -9.14 -10.45
C GLY A 58 -15.62 -7.86 -10.57
N PHE A 59 -14.70 -7.74 -11.54
CA PHE A 59 -14.02 -6.49 -11.84
C PHE A 59 -14.90 -5.55 -12.68
N ASP A 60 -14.80 -4.25 -12.37
CA ASP A 60 -15.33 -3.19 -13.23
C ASP A 60 -14.27 -2.79 -14.27
N VAL A 61 -14.46 -3.19 -15.52
CA VAL A 61 -13.57 -2.83 -16.63
C VAL A 61 -13.90 -1.42 -17.09
N VAL A 62 -13.13 -0.45 -16.57
CA VAL A 62 -13.33 1.00 -16.73
C VAL A 62 -12.67 1.58 -17.98
N GLY A 63 -11.85 0.79 -18.68
CA GLY A 63 -11.18 1.24 -19.90
C GLY A 63 -10.63 0.08 -20.71
N GLU A 64 -10.55 0.30 -22.02
CA GLU A 64 -9.97 -0.61 -22.99
C GLU A 64 -9.06 0.18 -23.95
N ALA A 65 -7.95 -0.41 -24.36
CA ALA A 65 -7.03 0.19 -25.33
C ALA A 65 -6.40 -0.86 -26.24
N GLY A 66 -5.87 -0.43 -27.37
CA GLY A 66 -5.14 -1.28 -28.32
C GLY A 66 -3.66 -0.93 -28.45
N ASP A 67 -3.15 -0.03 -27.60
CA ASP A 67 -1.75 0.41 -27.62
C ASP A 67 -1.29 0.91 -26.24
N GLY A 68 0.02 0.91 -26.02
CA GLY A 68 0.60 1.28 -24.73
C GLY A 68 0.51 2.78 -24.40
N GLU A 69 0.46 3.68 -25.38
CA GLU A 69 0.36 5.12 -25.12
C GLU A 69 -1.02 5.47 -24.54
N THR A 70 -2.07 4.94 -25.16
CA THR A 70 -3.44 5.04 -24.65
C THR A 70 -3.57 4.39 -23.27
N ALA A 71 -2.92 3.23 -23.05
CA ALA A 71 -2.90 2.54 -21.77
C ALA A 71 -2.33 3.43 -20.65
N VAL A 72 -1.18 4.06 -20.85
CA VAL A 72 -0.55 4.97 -19.88
C VAL A 72 -1.48 6.13 -19.55
N ARG A 73 -2.06 6.78 -20.56
CA ARG A 73 -2.99 7.89 -20.36
C ARG A 73 -4.20 7.48 -19.53
N LEU A 74 -4.85 6.37 -19.90
CA LEU A 74 -6.02 5.85 -19.16
C LEU A 74 -5.67 5.45 -17.73
N ALA A 75 -4.52 4.81 -17.50
CA ALA A 75 -4.08 4.41 -16.18
C ALA A 75 -3.87 5.61 -15.24
N ILE A 76 -3.25 6.68 -15.75
CA ILE A 76 -3.02 7.91 -14.98
C ILE A 76 -4.33 8.64 -14.68
N GLU A 77 -5.23 8.72 -15.66
CA GLU A 77 -6.51 9.42 -15.54
C GLU A 77 -7.50 8.68 -14.64
N LEU A 78 -7.64 7.36 -14.85
CA LEU A 78 -8.67 6.56 -14.18
C LEU A 78 -8.20 5.93 -12.87
N ARG A 79 -6.88 5.79 -12.65
CA ARG A 79 -6.31 5.14 -11.46
C ARG A 79 -7.01 3.81 -11.13
N PRO A 80 -6.95 2.80 -12.01
CA PRO A 80 -7.55 1.51 -11.76
C PRO A 80 -6.71 0.72 -10.72
N ASP A 81 -7.27 -0.37 -10.20
CA ASP A 81 -6.53 -1.28 -9.34
C ASP A 81 -5.51 -2.11 -10.13
N VAL A 82 -5.86 -2.45 -11.38
CA VAL A 82 -5.01 -3.25 -12.26
C VAL A 82 -5.14 -2.86 -13.73
N VAL A 83 -4.01 -2.96 -14.44
CA VAL A 83 -3.93 -2.93 -15.91
C VAL A 83 -3.45 -4.29 -16.39
N VAL A 84 -4.27 -4.99 -17.16
CA VAL A 84 -3.89 -6.23 -17.87
C VAL A 84 -3.53 -5.86 -19.30
N MET A 85 -2.27 -6.10 -19.70
CA MET A 85 -1.74 -5.51 -20.93
C MET A 85 -0.87 -6.49 -21.72
N ASP A 86 -1.09 -6.58 -23.04
CA ASP A 86 -0.18 -7.32 -23.90
C ASP A 86 1.20 -6.66 -24.00
N VAL A 87 2.23 -7.49 -24.17
CA VAL A 87 3.60 -7.01 -24.38
C VAL A 87 3.78 -6.43 -25.78
N LYS A 88 3.25 -7.09 -26.81
CA LYS A 88 3.46 -6.68 -28.19
C LYS A 88 2.27 -5.88 -28.72
N MET A 89 2.42 -4.57 -28.75
CA MET A 89 1.40 -3.68 -29.27
C MET A 89 2.01 -2.61 -30.19
N PRO A 90 1.21 -2.01 -31.07
CA PRO A 90 1.64 -0.88 -31.90
C PRO A 90 1.89 0.38 -31.05
N VAL A 91 2.56 1.36 -31.63
CA VAL A 91 2.85 2.68 -31.05
C VAL A 91 3.81 2.60 -29.86
N MET A 92 3.43 1.90 -28.79
CA MET A 92 4.22 1.67 -27.59
C MET A 92 3.98 0.25 -27.10
N ASP A 93 5.07 -0.50 -26.88
CA ASP A 93 5.00 -1.84 -26.31
C ASP A 93 4.60 -1.84 -24.84
N GLY A 94 4.05 -2.98 -24.37
CA GLY A 94 3.53 -3.12 -23.01
C GLY A 94 4.59 -3.00 -21.92
N ILE A 95 5.86 -3.34 -22.20
CA ILE A 95 6.94 -3.20 -21.20
C ILE A 95 7.25 -1.72 -20.97
N THR A 96 7.38 -0.95 -22.05
CA THR A 96 7.56 0.51 -21.97
C THR A 96 6.38 1.21 -21.29
N ALA A 97 5.15 0.76 -21.59
CA ALA A 97 3.96 1.28 -20.95
C ALA A 97 3.93 0.92 -19.45
N ALA A 98 4.27 -0.33 -19.08
CA ALA A 98 4.37 -0.76 -17.68
C ALA A 98 5.37 0.09 -16.87
N GLU A 99 6.53 0.41 -17.45
CA GLU A 99 7.53 1.27 -16.81
C GLU A 99 6.97 2.67 -16.52
N ARG A 100 6.22 3.26 -17.46
CA ARG A 100 5.61 4.58 -17.26
C ARG A 100 4.50 4.54 -16.21
N ILE A 101 3.61 3.53 -16.27
CA ILE A 101 2.53 3.33 -15.28
C ILE A 101 3.13 3.11 -13.89
N GLY A 102 4.21 2.33 -13.79
CA GLY A 102 4.92 2.05 -12.54
C GLY A 102 5.57 3.31 -11.94
N LYS A 103 6.23 4.15 -12.76
CA LYS A 103 6.82 5.42 -12.30
C LYS A 103 5.79 6.37 -11.71
N GLU A 104 4.61 6.43 -12.31
CA GLU A 104 3.49 7.27 -11.85
C GLU A 104 2.68 6.62 -10.72
N ARG A 105 3.03 5.41 -10.33
CA ARG A 105 2.26 4.64 -9.33
C ARG A 105 0.76 4.64 -9.64
N ALA A 106 0.42 4.43 -10.90
CA ALA A 106 -0.96 4.59 -11.37
C ALA A 106 -1.82 3.34 -11.11
N ALA A 107 -1.24 2.15 -11.26
CA ALA A 107 -1.95 0.87 -11.11
C ALA A 107 -0.96 -0.31 -10.99
N ALA A 108 -1.43 -1.46 -10.52
CA ALA A 108 -0.74 -2.72 -10.71
C ALA A 108 -0.74 -3.11 -12.19
N VAL A 109 0.35 -3.71 -12.69
CA VAL A 109 0.44 -4.14 -14.09
C VAL A 109 0.66 -5.64 -14.19
N VAL A 110 -0.20 -6.31 -14.97
CA VAL A 110 -0.06 -7.71 -15.39
C VAL A 110 0.21 -7.73 -16.89
N LEU A 111 1.32 -8.34 -17.30
CA LEU A 111 1.66 -8.45 -18.71
C LEU A 111 1.20 -9.79 -19.29
N LEU A 112 0.58 -9.74 -20.45
CA LEU A 112 0.27 -10.91 -21.26
C LEU A 112 1.40 -11.09 -22.29
N THR A 113 1.93 -12.30 -22.46
CA THR A 113 3.05 -12.53 -23.36
C THR A 113 2.93 -13.86 -24.12
N ALA A 114 3.28 -13.86 -25.39
CA ALA A 114 3.39 -15.09 -26.18
C ALA A 114 4.72 -15.84 -25.97
N PHE A 115 5.63 -15.27 -25.16
CA PHE A 115 7.00 -15.79 -25.04
C PHE A 115 7.34 -16.14 -23.58
N SER A 116 7.91 -17.33 -23.40
CA SER A 116 8.45 -17.79 -22.11
C SER A 116 9.96 -17.49 -21.97
N GLN A 117 10.53 -16.59 -22.80
CA GLN A 117 11.97 -16.31 -22.78
C GLN A 117 12.34 -15.53 -21.52
N THR A 118 13.34 -16.03 -20.80
CA THR A 118 13.84 -15.48 -19.53
C THR A 118 14.18 -14.00 -19.62
N GLU A 119 14.77 -13.55 -20.72
CA GLU A 119 15.14 -12.14 -20.95
C GLU A 119 13.92 -11.19 -20.95
N LEU A 120 12.79 -11.62 -21.51
CA LEU A 120 11.56 -10.80 -21.54
C LEU A 120 10.92 -10.71 -20.15
N VAL A 121 10.98 -11.80 -19.39
CA VAL A 121 10.50 -11.83 -18.01
C VAL A 121 11.34 -10.92 -17.11
N GLU A 122 12.66 -10.91 -17.28
CA GLU A 122 13.54 -9.99 -16.54
C GLU A 122 13.26 -8.54 -16.89
N ARG A 123 13.13 -8.21 -18.17
CA ARG A 123 12.76 -6.85 -18.63
C ARG A 123 11.38 -6.41 -18.09
N ALA A 124 10.40 -7.31 -18.11
CA ALA A 124 9.05 -7.03 -17.57
C ALA A 124 9.10 -6.71 -16.06
N ARG A 125 9.89 -7.48 -15.30
CA ARG A 125 10.10 -7.25 -13.88
C ARG A 125 10.79 -5.91 -13.62
N ASP A 126 11.87 -5.62 -14.35
CA ASP A 126 12.65 -4.39 -14.22
C ASP A 126 11.82 -3.14 -14.63
N ALA A 127 10.86 -3.32 -15.53
CA ALA A 127 9.86 -2.31 -15.90
C ALA A 127 8.74 -2.13 -14.85
N GLY A 128 8.76 -2.88 -13.75
CA GLY A 128 7.78 -2.75 -12.67
C GLY A 128 6.50 -3.53 -12.87
N ALA A 129 6.43 -4.47 -13.83
CA ALA A 129 5.31 -5.41 -13.92
C ALA A 129 5.26 -6.29 -12.67
N MET A 130 4.08 -6.42 -12.08
CA MET A 130 3.89 -7.17 -10.83
C MET A 130 3.65 -8.66 -11.06
N ALA A 131 3.13 -9.02 -12.23
CA ALA A 131 2.95 -10.39 -12.70
C ALA A 131 2.96 -10.46 -14.23
N TYR A 132 3.09 -11.68 -14.77
CA TYR A 132 2.92 -11.95 -16.20
C TYR A 132 2.16 -13.26 -16.41
N VAL A 133 1.48 -13.38 -17.55
CA VAL A 133 0.73 -14.57 -17.96
C VAL A 133 1.11 -14.92 -19.39
N ILE A 134 1.35 -16.20 -19.67
CA ILE A 134 1.75 -16.68 -20.98
C ILE A 134 0.52 -17.02 -21.81
N LYS A 135 0.46 -16.53 -23.04
CA LYS A 135 -0.58 -16.89 -24.03
C LYS A 135 -0.27 -18.26 -24.68
N PRO A 136 -1.27 -19.15 -24.90
CA PRO A 136 -2.68 -19.00 -24.53
C PRO A 136 -2.91 -19.24 -23.03
N PHE A 137 -3.83 -18.52 -22.43
CA PHE A 137 -4.15 -18.59 -21.00
C PHE A 137 -5.64 -18.93 -20.79
N THR A 138 -5.92 -19.37 -19.58
CA THR A 138 -7.27 -19.62 -19.07
C THR A 138 -7.61 -18.65 -17.94
N PRO A 139 -8.89 -18.54 -17.51
CA PRO A 139 -9.25 -17.79 -16.32
C PRO A 139 -8.46 -18.23 -15.07
N ALA A 140 -8.14 -19.53 -14.96
CA ALA A 140 -7.35 -20.09 -13.86
C ALA A 140 -5.89 -19.62 -13.85
N ASP A 141 -5.36 -19.18 -15.00
CA ASP A 141 -4.01 -18.63 -15.10
C ASP A 141 -4.03 -17.10 -14.85
N LEU A 142 -5.00 -16.39 -15.40
CA LEU A 142 -5.09 -14.94 -15.37
C LEU A 142 -5.49 -14.41 -14.00
N LEU A 143 -6.54 -14.94 -13.38
CA LEU A 143 -7.09 -14.36 -12.15
C LEU A 143 -6.12 -14.42 -10.98
N PRO A 144 -5.39 -15.52 -10.71
CA PRO A 144 -4.37 -15.53 -9.66
C PRO A 144 -3.24 -14.53 -9.91
N ALA A 145 -2.84 -14.33 -11.17
CA ALA A 145 -1.80 -13.35 -11.51
C ALA A 145 -2.27 -11.91 -11.25
N VAL A 146 -3.54 -11.61 -11.53
CA VAL A 146 -4.18 -10.31 -11.23
C VAL A 146 -4.21 -10.07 -9.71
N GLU A 147 -4.65 -11.05 -8.92
CA GLU A 147 -4.68 -10.94 -7.46
C GLU A 147 -3.28 -10.71 -6.86
N ILE A 148 -2.29 -11.47 -7.33
CA ILE A 148 -0.89 -11.31 -6.90
C ILE A 148 -0.38 -9.90 -7.26
N ALA A 149 -0.69 -9.40 -8.46
CA ALA A 149 -0.25 -8.09 -8.89
C ALA A 149 -0.82 -6.98 -8.02
N ILE A 150 -2.12 -7.01 -7.72
CA ILE A 150 -2.79 -6.04 -6.86
C ILE A 150 -2.21 -6.07 -5.44
N SER A 151 -2.03 -7.27 -4.86
CA SER A 151 -1.45 -7.43 -3.52
C SER A 151 -0.03 -6.84 -3.44
N ARG A 152 0.84 -7.19 -4.40
CA ARG A 152 2.21 -6.66 -4.45
C ARG A 152 2.26 -5.15 -4.60
N PHE A 153 1.40 -4.59 -5.46
CA PHE A 153 1.30 -3.15 -5.65
C PHE A 153 0.92 -2.43 -4.36
N SER A 154 -0.06 -2.96 -3.64
CA SER A 154 -0.50 -2.43 -2.34
C SER A 154 0.60 -2.52 -1.29
N GLU A 155 1.29 -3.66 -1.18
CA GLU A 155 2.39 -3.87 -0.23
C GLU A 155 3.55 -2.90 -0.46
N ILE A 156 3.95 -2.73 -1.73
CA ILE A 156 5.03 -1.79 -2.07
C ILE A 156 4.59 -0.36 -1.74
N GLY A 157 3.35 0.02 -2.05
CA GLY A 157 2.81 1.34 -1.71
C GLY A 157 2.81 1.61 -0.20
N ALA A 158 2.43 0.63 0.61
CA ALA A 158 2.46 0.72 2.07
C ALA A 158 3.89 0.88 2.61
N LEU A 159 4.85 0.11 2.10
CA LEU A 159 6.27 0.21 2.48
C LEU A 159 6.88 1.57 2.12
N GLU A 160 6.55 2.11 0.96
CA GLU A 160 7.04 3.44 0.55
C GLU A 160 6.46 4.56 1.40
N ALA A 161 5.18 4.47 1.76
CA ALA A 161 4.55 5.42 2.68
C ALA A 161 5.22 5.36 4.07
N GLU A 162 5.56 4.17 4.57
CA GLU A 162 6.28 4.00 5.83
C GLU A 162 7.69 4.59 5.76
N VAL A 163 8.43 4.34 4.69
CA VAL A 163 9.77 4.91 4.47
C VAL A 163 9.71 6.44 4.40
N ALA A 164 8.71 7.00 3.71
CA ALA A 164 8.52 8.45 3.63
C ALA A 164 8.22 9.06 5.01
N ASP A 165 7.35 8.44 5.82
CA ASP A 165 7.05 8.88 7.18
C ASP A 165 8.28 8.84 8.09
N LEU A 166 9.07 7.76 8.03
CA LEU A 166 10.32 7.63 8.78
C LEU A 166 11.34 8.71 8.36
N ALA A 167 11.48 8.97 7.07
CA ALA A 167 12.37 10.01 6.57
C ALA A 167 11.93 11.41 7.04
N GLU A 168 10.63 11.70 7.03
CA GLU A 168 10.09 12.97 7.52
C GLU A 168 10.30 13.15 9.03
N ARG A 169 10.07 12.10 9.82
CA ARG A 169 10.35 12.12 11.28
C ARG A 169 11.83 12.35 11.57
N PHE A 170 12.72 11.72 10.79
CA PHE A 170 14.16 11.91 10.94
C PHE A 170 14.59 13.35 10.62
N GLU A 171 14.11 13.91 9.52
CA GLU A 171 14.40 15.31 9.16
C GLU A 171 13.80 16.29 10.18
N THR A 172 12.60 16.04 10.68
CA THR A 172 11.99 16.85 11.74
C THR A 172 12.85 16.83 13.00
N ARG A 173 13.32 15.65 13.45
CA ARG A 173 14.19 15.53 14.61
C ARG A 173 15.50 16.33 14.44
N LYS A 174 16.14 16.19 13.29
CA LYS A 174 17.37 16.91 12.96
C LYS A 174 17.19 18.44 12.99
N ARG A 175 16.03 18.94 12.48
CA ARG A 175 15.67 20.34 12.54
C ARG A 175 15.45 20.83 13.97
N VAL A 176 14.71 20.06 14.78
CA VAL A 176 14.47 20.36 16.19
C VAL A 176 15.78 20.37 16.98
N ASP A 177 16.69 19.41 16.77
CA ASP A 177 17.97 19.36 17.44
C ASP A 177 18.86 20.58 17.08
N ARG A 178 18.85 20.99 15.82
CA ARG A 178 19.54 22.22 15.39
C ARG A 178 18.96 23.47 16.02
N ALA A 179 17.64 23.59 16.07
CA ALA A 179 16.94 24.70 16.72
C ALA A 179 17.24 24.77 18.23
N LYS A 180 17.24 23.61 18.92
CA LYS A 180 17.67 23.52 20.33
C LYS A 180 19.08 24.07 20.52
N GLY A 181 20.04 23.64 19.69
CA GLY A 181 21.41 24.12 19.73
C GLY A 181 21.51 25.65 19.60
N LEU A 182 20.73 26.27 18.71
CA LEU A 182 20.67 27.72 18.55
C LEU A 182 20.06 28.43 19.76
N LEU A 183 18.96 27.90 20.33
CA LEU A 183 18.34 28.44 21.52
C LEU A 183 19.27 28.35 22.73
N MET A 184 20.01 27.23 22.90
CA MET A 184 21.00 27.07 23.93
C MET A 184 22.14 28.10 23.79
N THR A 185 22.66 28.27 22.58
CA THR A 185 23.83 29.14 22.36
C THR A 185 23.48 30.62 22.40
N LYS A 186 22.35 31.03 21.83
CA LYS A 186 21.98 32.44 21.68
C LYS A 186 21.10 32.98 22.81
N MET A 187 20.28 32.10 23.42
CA MET A 187 19.36 32.48 24.51
C MET A 187 19.76 31.95 25.90
N GLY A 188 20.85 31.17 25.99
CA GLY A 188 21.35 30.65 27.24
C GLY A 188 20.47 29.59 27.89
N LEU A 189 19.56 28.96 27.12
CA LEU A 189 18.69 27.90 27.64
C LEU A 189 19.47 26.60 27.80
N ASN A 190 19.07 25.76 28.77
CA ASN A 190 19.52 24.38 28.82
C ASN A 190 18.70 23.53 27.80
N GLU A 191 19.16 22.31 27.53
CA GLU A 191 18.51 21.45 26.53
C GLU A 191 17.03 21.14 26.84
N PRO A 192 16.64 20.75 28.07
CA PRO A 192 15.22 20.53 28.40
C PRO A 192 14.36 21.79 28.25
N ASP A 193 14.86 22.95 28.54
CA ASP A 193 14.13 24.21 28.43
C ASP A 193 14.01 24.66 26.96
N ALA A 194 15.04 24.45 26.14
CA ALA A 194 14.98 24.68 24.70
C ALA A 194 13.95 23.78 24.03
N PHE A 195 13.89 22.50 24.38
CA PHE A 195 12.89 21.60 23.88
C PHE A 195 11.47 22.01 24.31
N ARG A 196 11.26 22.30 25.59
CA ARG A 196 9.94 22.78 26.08
C ARG A 196 9.51 24.07 25.41
N TRP A 197 10.44 24.98 25.13
CA TRP A 197 10.12 26.21 24.40
C TRP A 197 9.60 25.93 23.01
N ILE A 198 10.24 25.05 22.22
CA ILE A 198 9.78 24.64 20.90
C ILE A 198 8.41 23.99 21.00
N GLN A 199 8.22 23.04 21.92
CA GLN A 199 6.96 22.32 22.11
C GLN A 199 5.81 23.28 22.51
N LYS A 200 6.04 24.17 23.47
CA LYS A 200 5.04 25.14 23.90
C LYS A 200 4.68 26.10 22.76
N THR A 201 5.65 26.59 22.02
CA THR A 201 5.43 27.50 20.88
C THR A 201 4.63 26.81 19.78
N SER A 202 4.86 25.52 19.51
CA SER A 202 4.09 24.74 18.54
C SER A 202 2.62 24.64 18.96
N MET A 203 2.34 24.37 20.23
CA MET A 203 0.97 24.31 20.77
C MET A 203 0.28 25.67 20.76
N ASP A 204 0.95 26.71 21.26
CA ASP A 204 0.38 28.06 21.38
C ASP A 204 0.05 28.67 20.01
N ARG A 205 0.86 28.39 18.98
CA ARG A 205 0.70 28.92 17.63
C ARG A 205 0.01 27.97 16.66
N ARG A 206 -0.33 26.75 17.09
CA ARG A 206 -0.90 25.69 16.24
C ARG A 206 0.00 25.35 15.03
N LEU A 207 1.29 25.36 15.24
CA LEU A 207 2.31 24.98 14.27
C LEU A 207 2.86 23.59 14.60
N THR A 208 3.44 22.92 13.63
CA THR A 208 4.22 21.71 13.86
C THR A 208 5.54 22.05 14.53
N MET A 209 6.16 21.09 15.23
CA MET A 209 7.49 21.29 15.82
C MET A 209 8.54 21.60 14.74
N ARG A 210 8.37 21.08 13.53
CA ARG A 210 9.24 21.38 12.38
C ARG A 210 9.15 22.85 11.97
N GLU A 211 7.95 23.38 11.79
CA GLU A 211 7.74 24.79 11.43
C GLU A 211 8.32 25.74 12.49
N VAL A 212 8.18 25.42 13.77
CA VAL A 212 8.79 26.21 14.86
C VAL A 212 10.31 26.10 14.80
N ALA A 213 10.87 24.90 14.58
CA ALA A 213 12.31 24.71 14.47
C ALA A 213 12.88 25.47 13.25
N ASP A 214 12.20 25.42 12.10
CA ASP A 214 12.61 26.16 10.91
C ASP A 214 12.60 27.66 11.14
N ALA A 215 11.57 28.21 11.80
CA ALA A 215 11.51 29.62 12.17
C ALA A 215 12.66 30.04 13.12
N VAL A 216 13.01 29.18 14.09
CA VAL A 216 14.16 29.43 14.98
C VAL A 216 15.47 29.41 14.17
N ILE A 217 15.65 28.47 13.25
CA ILE A 217 16.85 28.37 12.42
C ILE A 217 17.01 29.62 11.55
N GLU A 218 15.92 30.11 10.95
CA GLU A 218 15.92 31.32 10.13
C GLU A 218 16.21 32.59 10.96
N GLN A 219 15.46 32.79 12.04
CA GLN A 219 15.51 34.06 12.81
C GLN A 219 16.72 34.16 13.71
N VAL A 220 17.11 33.04 14.35
CA VAL A 220 18.21 33.00 15.34
C VAL A 220 19.53 32.59 14.67
N GLY A 221 19.48 31.76 13.62
CA GLY A 221 20.67 31.29 12.91
C GLY A 221 21.18 32.25 11.82
N GLY A 222 20.33 33.11 11.29
CA GLY A 222 20.68 34.10 10.24
C GLY A 222 21.26 35.43 10.75
N ALA A 223 21.29 35.63 12.07
CA ALA A 223 21.86 36.82 12.69
C ALA A 223 23.34 36.60 13.08
N SER A 224 24.24 36.46 12.08
CA SER A 224 25.70 36.42 12.27
C SER A 224 26.33 37.36 11.28
#